data_12c3aa0267fee87e5fd662588242bef6
#
_entry.id   12c3aa0267fee87e5fd662588242bef6
#
_cell.length_a   1.000
_cell.length_b   1.000
_cell.length_c   1.000
_cell.angle_alpha   90.00
_cell.angle_beta   90.00
_cell.angle_gamma   90.00
#
_symmetry.space_group_name_H-M   'P 1'
#
loop_
_entity.id
_entity.type
_entity.pdbx_description
1 polymer ?
#
loop_
_entity_poly.entity_id
_entity_poly.type
_entity_poly.pdbx_seq_one_letter_code
_entity_poly.pdbx_strand_id
1 'polypeptide(L)'
;MSPAVMRVLIVDDHPVVRKGLASFLGHESDIEVVGMADSGEQALEMAAELHPDVVLMDLSMPGMGGIEATRRLVESAPQTRVMMLTSFGGHERMVEALKSGAIGYVVKDTAPADLLNALRSVASTGTKPTAS
;
A
#
# COMPACT_ATOMS: atom_id res chain seq x y z
N MET A 1 -6.20 22.81 14.63
CA MET A 1 -5.27 21.85 14.22
C MET A 1 -5.76 21.03 13.05
N SER A 2 -4.94 20.82 12.08
CA SER A 2 -5.38 20.05 10.95
C SER A 2 -5.37 18.58 11.25
N PRO A 3 -6.30 17.84 10.72
CA PRO A 3 -6.31 16.39 10.90
C PRO A 3 -5.09 15.81 10.23
N ALA A 4 -4.63 14.72 10.72
CA ALA A 4 -3.53 14.03 10.11
C ALA A 4 -3.94 13.52 8.74
N VAL A 5 -3.06 13.63 7.77
CA VAL A 5 -3.31 13.15 6.43
C VAL A 5 -2.46 11.92 6.21
N MET A 6 -3.08 10.85 5.71
CA MET A 6 -2.38 9.62 5.41
C MET A 6 -1.76 9.75 4.02
N ARG A 7 -0.45 9.60 3.95
CA ARG A 7 0.28 9.71 2.68
C ARG A 7 0.43 8.33 2.07
N VAL A 8 -0.10 8.16 0.87
CA VAL A 8 -0.20 6.85 0.24
C VAL A 8 0.59 6.81 -1.06
N LEU A 9 1.38 5.76 -1.23
CA LEU A 9 2.07 5.48 -2.48
C LEU A 9 1.35 4.29 -3.11
N ILE A 10 0.96 4.41 -4.37
CA ILE A 10 0.26 3.35 -5.08
C ILE A 10 1.24 2.66 -6.02
N VAL A 11 1.34 1.34 -5.92
CA VAL A 11 2.25 0.56 -6.76
C VAL A 11 1.47 -0.51 -7.50
N ASP A 12 1.36 -0.36 -8.82
CA ASP A 12 0.62 -1.31 -9.64
C ASP A 12 1.13 -1.15 -11.08
N ASP A 13 1.38 -2.23 -11.77
CA ASP A 13 1.89 -2.18 -13.13
C ASP A 13 0.78 -1.96 -14.17
N HIS A 14 -0.50 -1.89 -13.75
CA HIS A 14 -1.59 -1.64 -14.67
C HIS A 14 -1.97 -0.15 -14.61
N PRO A 15 -1.73 0.61 -15.67
CA PRO A 15 -1.98 2.06 -15.63
C PRO A 15 -3.43 2.42 -15.29
N VAL A 16 -4.39 1.65 -15.77
CA VAL A 16 -5.80 1.94 -15.51
C VAL A 16 -6.12 1.77 -14.03
N VAL A 17 -5.61 0.71 -13.41
CA VAL A 17 -5.84 0.48 -11.99
C VAL A 17 -5.17 1.55 -11.17
N ARG A 18 -3.92 1.88 -11.52
CA ARG A 18 -3.14 2.88 -10.79
C ARG A 18 -3.84 4.24 -10.83
N LYS A 19 -4.27 4.65 -12.02
CA LYS A 19 -4.94 5.95 -12.17
C LYS A 19 -6.29 5.96 -11.49
N GLY A 20 -7.02 4.86 -11.57
CA GLY A 20 -8.33 4.78 -10.93
C GLY A 20 -8.21 4.90 -9.42
N LEU A 21 -7.26 4.20 -8.82
CA LEU A 21 -7.04 4.28 -7.39
C LEU A 21 -6.61 5.68 -6.98
N ALA A 22 -5.71 6.29 -7.74
CA ALA A 22 -5.24 7.63 -7.40
C ALA A 22 -6.38 8.64 -7.46
N SER A 23 -7.23 8.53 -8.47
CA SER A 23 -8.35 9.43 -8.61
C SER A 23 -9.34 9.25 -7.47
N PHE A 24 -9.66 8.01 -7.15
CA PHE A 24 -10.61 7.71 -6.09
C PHE A 24 -10.09 8.19 -4.73
N LEU A 25 -8.86 7.84 -4.40
CA LEU A 25 -8.30 8.22 -3.12
C LEU A 25 -8.05 9.72 -3.01
N GLY A 26 -7.76 10.35 -4.13
CA GLY A 26 -7.49 11.79 -4.13
C GLY A 26 -8.70 12.65 -3.79
N HIS A 27 -9.90 12.07 -3.80
CA HIS A 27 -11.09 12.82 -3.43
C HIS A 27 -11.29 12.86 -1.91
N GLU A 28 -10.53 12.09 -1.15
CA GLU A 28 -10.70 12.03 0.30
C GLU A 28 -9.78 13.05 0.97
N SER A 29 -10.33 13.85 1.87
CA SER A 29 -9.54 14.92 2.48
C SER A 29 -8.50 14.42 3.47
N ASP A 30 -8.64 13.18 3.95
CA ASP A 30 -7.69 12.61 4.90
C ASP A 30 -6.65 11.71 4.22
N ILE A 31 -6.61 11.70 2.90
CA ILE A 31 -5.65 10.88 2.17
C ILE A 31 -4.96 11.73 1.12
N GLU A 32 -3.66 11.61 1.05
CA GLU A 32 -2.88 12.27 0.02
C GLU A 32 -2.13 11.21 -0.77
N VAL A 33 -2.36 11.11 -2.08
CA VAL A 33 -1.60 10.19 -2.93
C VAL A 33 -0.31 10.89 -3.28
N VAL A 34 0.79 10.46 -2.68
CA VAL A 34 2.07 11.15 -2.85
C VAL A 34 2.84 10.67 -4.07
N GLY A 35 2.45 9.54 -4.65
CA GLY A 35 3.12 9.07 -5.85
C GLY A 35 2.50 7.80 -6.37
N MET A 36 2.92 7.41 -7.57
CA MET A 36 2.49 6.18 -8.19
C MET A 36 3.69 5.52 -8.81
N ALA A 37 3.88 4.24 -8.54
CA ALA A 37 4.99 3.46 -9.07
C ALA A 37 4.45 2.31 -9.90
N ASP A 38 5.19 1.89 -10.91
CA ASP A 38 4.77 0.81 -11.79
C ASP A 38 5.58 -0.47 -11.59
N SER A 39 6.47 -0.48 -10.63
CA SER A 39 7.30 -1.66 -10.36
C SER A 39 7.76 -1.64 -8.92
N GLY A 40 8.23 -2.79 -8.45
CA GLY A 40 8.80 -2.88 -7.10
C GLY A 40 10.04 -2.03 -6.94
N GLU A 41 10.87 -1.99 -7.97
CA GLU A 41 12.10 -1.18 -7.94
C GLU A 41 11.76 0.29 -7.80
N GLN A 42 10.80 0.78 -8.58
CA GLN A 42 10.40 2.17 -8.52
C GLN A 42 9.77 2.48 -7.16
N ALA A 43 9.02 1.52 -6.63
CA ALA A 43 8.39 1.70 -5.32
C ALA A 43 9.43 1.91 -4.23
N LEU A 44 10.53 1.15 -4.27
CA LEU A 44 11.59 1.32 -3.28
C LEU A 44 12.24 2.69 -3.38
N GLU A 45 12.49 3.15 -4.58
CA GLU A 45 13.08 4.46 -4.79
C GLU A 45 12.16 5.58 -4.31
N MET A 46 10.90 5.48 -4.68
CA MET A 46 9.94 6.52 -4.32
C MET A 46 9.66 6.52 -2.82
N ALA A 47 9.61 5.35 -2.20
CA ALA A 47 9.40 5.28 -0.75
C ALA A 47 10.56 5.93 0.00
N ALA A 48 11.78 5.75 -0.48
CA ALA A 48 12.95 6.36 0.15
C ALA A 48 12.91 7.88 0.07
N GLU A 49 12.34 8.40 -1.00
CA GLU A 49 12.24 9.83 -1.18
C GLU A 49 11.03 10.43 -0.51
N LEU A 50 9.90 9.79 -0.63
CA LEU A 50 8.63 10.37 -0.22
C LEU A 50 8.19 10.01 1.20
N HIS A 51 8.74 8.94 1.76
CA HIS A 51 8.40 8.48 3.10
C HIS A 51 6.88 8.36 3.30
N PRO A 52 6.20 7.52 2.49
CA PRO A 52 4.75 7.39 2.63
C PRO A 52 4.38 6.67 3.92
N ASP A 53 3.18 6.92 4.40
CA ASP A 53 2.67 6.22 5.57
C ASP A 53 2.23 4.82 5.21
N VAL A 54 1.63 4.67 4.03
CA VAL A 54 1.11 3.41 3.54
C VAL A 54 1.49 3.22 2.09
N VAL A 55 1.90 2.02 1.73
CA VAL A 55 2.11 1.66 0.33
C VAL A 55 1.06 0.62 -0.04
N LEU A 56 0.27 0.92 -1.07
CA LEU A 56 -0.63 -0.06 -1.65
C LEU A 56 0.16 -0.79 -2.71
N MET A 57 0.52 -2.03 -2.45
CA MET A 57 1.45 -2.78 -3.28
C MET A 57 0.76 -3.89 -4.02
N ASP A 58 0.80 -3.86 -5.34
CA ASP A 58 0.27 -4.94 -6.16
C ASP A 58 1.09 -6.20 -5.88
N LEU A 59 0.41 -7.28 -5.58
CA LEU A 59 1.08 -8.53 -5.28
C LEU A 59 1.77 -9.10 -6.50
N SER A 60 1.13 -9.00 -7.66
CA SER A 60 1.64 -9.60 -8.88
C SER A 60 2.17 -8.57 -9.85
N MET A 61 3.46 -8.41 -9.89
CA MET A 61 4.11 -7.53 -10.85
C MET A 61 5.31 -8.25 -11.44
N PRO A 62 5.66 -7.95 -12.69
CA PRO A 62 6.85 -8.57 -13.26
C PRO A 62 8.10 -8.04 -12.57
N GLY A 63 9.17 -8.76 -12.68
CA GLY A 63 10.42 -8.36 -12.06
C GLY A 63 10.43 -8.63 -10.58
N MET A 64 10.75 -7.65 -9.77
CA MET A 64 10.88 -7.84 -8.33
C MET A 64 9.61 -8.37 -7.68
N GLY A 65 8.46 -7.93 -8.12
CA GLY A 65 7.21 -8.37 -7.52
C GLY A 65 6.92 -7.72 -6.18
N GLY A 66 5.66 -7.83 -5.76
CA GLY A 66 5.19 -7.15 -4.56
C GLY A 66 5.72 -7.74 -3.27
N ILE A 67 5.92 -9.07 -3.22
CA ILE A 67 6.39 -9.72 -1.99
C ILE A 67 7.83 -9.32 -1.68
N GLU A 68 8.69 -9.37 -2.70
CA GLU A 68 10.08 -8.98 -2.48
C GLU A 68 10.22 -7.50 -2.18
N ALA A 69 9.44 -6.65 -2.88
CA ALA A 69 9.46 -5.22 -2.62
C ALA A 69 9.00 -4.94 -1.18
N THR A 70 7.97 -5.66 -0.71
CA THR A 70 7.48 -5.49 0.64
C THR A 70 8.55 -5.86 1.66
N ARG A 71 9.24 -6.98 1.43
CA ARG A 71 10.29 -7.40 2.35
C ARG A 71 11.37 -6.32 2.47
N ARG A 72 11.76 -5.75 1.35
CA ARG A 72 12.79 -4.71 1.35
C ARG A 72 12.29 -3.41 1.98
N LEU A 73 11.03 -3.07 1.75
CA LEU A 73 10.47 -1.87 2.37
C LEU A 73 10.40 -2.00 3.88
N VAL A 74 10.00 -3.15 4.38
CA VAL A 74 9.90 -3.36 5.81
C VAL A 74 11.27 -3.22 6.46
N GLU A 75 12.31 -3.67 5.78
CA GLU A 75 13.67 -3.55 6.31
C GLU A 75 14.20 -2.13 6.25
N SER A 76 13.94 -1.43 5.14
CA SER A 76 14.54 -0.11 4.95
C SER A 76 13.67 1.03 5.46
N ALA A 77 12.38 0.83 5.59
CA ALA A 77 11.46 1.86 6.03
C ALA A 77 10.44 1.26 7.01
N PRO A 78 10.86 0.90 8.19
CA PRO A 78 9.98 0.20 9.14
C PRO A 78 8.75 0.99 9.57
N GLN A 79 8.73 2.29 9.37
CA GLN A 79 7.56 3.07 9.71
C GLN A 79 6.50 3.06 8.63
N THR A 80 6.87 2.63 7.42
CA THR A 80 5.92 2.56 6.32
C THR A 80 5.14 1.26 6.42
N ARG A 81 3.84 1.35 6.30
CA ARG A 81 2.99 0.16 6.33
C ARG A 81 2.71 -0.28 4.90
N VAL A 82 2.71 -1.58 4.65
CA VAL A 82 2.44 -2.10 3.31
C VAL A 82 1.13 -2.87 3.34
N MET A 83 0.22 -2.49 2.47
CA MET A 83 -1.03 -3.20 2.27
C MET A 83 -1.01 -3.77 0.86
N MET A 84 -1.20 -5.08 0.73
CA MET A 84 -1.13 -5.71 -0.57
C MET A 84 -2.44 -5.57 -1.33
N LEU A 85 -2.33 -5.38 -2.64
CA LEU A 85 -3.48 -5.48 -3.52
C LEU A 85 -3.33 -6.79 -4.27
N THR A 86 -4.36 -7.60 -4.29
CA THR A 86 -4.27 -8.91 -4.91
C THR A 86 -5.48 -9.17 -5.78
N SER A 87 -5.28 -9.94 -6.84
CA SER A 87 -6.38 -10.41 -7.66
C SER A 87 -7.05 -11.55 -6.95
N PHE A 88 -8.28 -11.82 -7.33
CA PHE A 88 -9.03 -12.91 -6.77
C PHE A 88 -8.25 -14.21 -6.92
N GLY A 89 -8.24 -15.02 -5.92
CA GLY A 89 -7.60 -16.34 -6.00
C GLY A 89 -6.18 -16.44 -5.49
N GLY A 90 -5.62 -15.37 -5.01
CA GLY A 90 -4.23 -15.37 -4.58
C GLY A 90 -3.98 -15.78 -3.14
N HIS A 91 -4.77 -16.73 -2.60
CA HIS A 91 -4.69 -17.06 -1.18
C HIS A 91 -3.31 -17.49 -0.69
N GLU A 92 -2.65 -18.37 -1.41
CA GLU A 92 -1.33 -18.84 -0.98
C GLU A 92 -0.30 -17.72 -0.98
N ARG A 93 -0.38 -16.86 -1.98
CA ARG A 93 0.54 -15.75 -2.07
C ARG A 93 0.25 -14.70 -1.01
N MET A 94 -1.00 -14.60 -0.56
CA MET A 94 -1.35 -13.68 0.52
C MET A 94 -0.69 -14.08 1.82
N VAL A 95 -0.63 -15.38 2.12
CA VAL A 95 0.05 -15.85 3.31
C VAL A 95 1.54 -15.46 3.24
N GLU A 96 2.13 -15.66 2.08
CA GLU A 96 3.52 -15.32 1.86
C GLU A 96 3.75 -13.81 2.00
N ALA A 97 2.82 -13.01 1.49
CA ALA A 97 2.91 -11.56 1.58
C ALA A 97 2.85 -11.10 3.03
N LEU A 98 1.96 -11.67 3.82
CA LEU A 98 1.87 -11.31 5.22
C LEU A 98 3.14 -11.69 5.97
N LYS A 99 3.73 -12.84 5.62
CA LYS A 99 4.98 -13.24 6.23
C LYS A 99 6.13 -12.31 5.85
N SER A 100 6.05 -11.65 4.70
CA SER A 100 7.10 -10.74 4.28
C SER A 100 7.02 -9.40 5.00
N GLY A 101 5.93 -9.15 5.71
CA GLY A 101 5.79 -7.93 6.49
C GLY A 101 4.61 -7.04 6.14
N ALA A 102 3.80 -7.42 5.16
CA ALA A 102 2.59 -6.65 4.86
C ALA A 102 1.65 -6.74 6.04
N ILE A 103 0.95 -5.66 6.33
CA ILE A 103 0.05 -5.65 7.48
C ILE A 103 -1.37 -6.06 7.12
N GLY A 104 -1.64 -6.24 5.85
CA GLY A 104 -2.96 -6.68 5.41
C GLY A 104 -3.01 -6.77 3.92
N TYR A 105 -4.17 -7.10 3.40
CA TYR A 105 -4.36 -7.17 1.95
C TYR A 105 -5.80 -6.80 1.60
N VAL A 106 -5.99 -6.39 0.35
CA VAL A 106 -7.29 -6.05 -0.20
C VAL A 106 -7.36 -6.64 -1.59
N VAL A 107 -8.48 -7.23 -1.95
CA VAL A 107 -8.69 -7.76 -3.28
C VAL A 107 -9.00 -6.59 -4.21
N LYS A 108 -8.44 -6.61 -5.41
CA LYS A 108 -8.54 -5.46 -6.33
C LYS A 108 -9.97 -5.08 -6.70
N ASP A 109 -10.91 -6.02 -6.68
CA ASP A 109 -12.29 -5.69 -7.01
C ASP A 109 -13.13 -5.38 -5.78
N THR A 110 -12.49 -5.13 -4.64
CA THR A 110 -13.18 -4.71 -3.43
C THR A 110 -13.89 -3.38 -3.67
N ALA A 111 -15.04 -3.22 -3.10
CA ALA A 111 -15.80 -1.98 -3.23
C ALA A 111 -14.98 -0.80 -2.69
N PRO A 112 -15.05 0.36 -3.34
CA PRO A 112 -14.26 1.51 -2.90
C PRO A 112 -14.39 1.88 -1.44
N ALA A 113 -15.60 1.81 -0.90
CA ALA A 113 -15.80 2.14 0.51
C ALA A 113 -15.04 1.18 1.42
N ASP A 114 -14.95 -0.09 1.04
CA ASP A 114 -14.23 -1.09 1.83
C ASP A 114 -12.73 -0.87 1.76
N LEU A 115 -12.23 -0.41 0.61
CA LEU A 115 -10.83 -0.06 0.50
C LEU A 115 -10.49 1.11 1.42
N LEU A 116 -11.33 2.14 1.45
CA LEU A 116 -11.13 3.27 2.33
C LEU A 116 -11.14 2.85 3.78
N ASN A 117 -12.07 1.98 4.15
CA ASN A 117 -12.14 1.49 5.52
C ASN A 117 -10.88 0.72 5.89
N ALA A 118 -10.36 -0.09 4.97
CA ALA A 118 -9.14 -0.84 5.20
C ALA A 118 -7.95 0.10 5.40
N LEU A 119 -7.84 1.13 4.56
CA LEU A 119 -6.75 2.09 4.70
C LEU A 119 -6.83 2.86 6.00
N ARG A 120 -8.02 3.28 6.39
CA ARG A 120 -8.20 4.03 7.63
C ARG A 120 -7.91 3.17 8.85
N SER A 121 -8.22 1.88 8.75
CA SER A 121 -7.92 0.94 9.81
C SER A 121 -6.41 0.78 9.99
N VAL A 122 -5.66 0.75 8.89
CA VAL A 122 -4.22 0.65 8.93
C VAL A 122 -3.61 1.88 9.57
N ALA A 123 -4.08 3.05 9.18
CA ALA A 123 -3.56 4.29 9.72
C ALA A 123 -3.78 4.36 11.22
N SER A 124 -4.97 3.97 11.66
CA SER A 124 -5.29 3.96 13.07
C SER A 124 -4.39 2.99 13.83
N THR A 125 -4.21 1.79 13.30
CA THR A 125 -3.36 0.80 13.93
C THR A 125 -1.92 1.29 13.94
N GLY A 126 -1.50 1.91 12.86
CA GLY A 126 -0.13 2.36 12.77
C GLY A 126 0.22 3.46 13.74
N THR A 127 -0.77 4.22 14.18
CA THR A 127 -0.49 5.30 15.08
C THR A 127 -0.37 4.83 16.52
N LYS A 128 -0.62 3.59 16.81
CA LYS A 128 -0.52 3.13 18.11
C LYS A 128 0.50 2.16 18.26
N PRO A 129 1.61 2.37 17.87
CA PRO A 129 2.58 1.37 17.90
C PRO A 129 2.89 0.97 19.22
N THR A 130 2.89 1.75 19.96
CA THR A 130 3.33 1.35 21.11
C THR A 130 2.44 1.15 21.94
N ALA A 131 1.58 1.38 21.65
CA ALA A 131 0.61 1.25 22.49
C ALA A 131 0.86 0.17 23.09
N SER A 132 1.20 -0.11 22.87
CA SER A 132 1.24 -1.02 23.53
C SER A 132 1.37 -1.23 24.29
#